data_b6902ae67d94022ed33a5ed07152dfb9
#
_entry.id   b6902ae67d94022ed33a5ed07152dfb9
#
_cell.length_a   1.000
_cell.length_b   1.000
_cell.length_c   1.000
_cell.angle_alpha   90.00
_cell.angle_beta   90.00
_cell.angle_gamma   90.00
#
_symmetry.space_group_name_H-M   'P 1'
#
loop_
_entity.id
_entity.type
_entity.pdbx_description
1 polymer ?
#
loop_
_entity_poly.entity_id
_entity_poly.type
_entity_poly.pdbx_seq_one_letter_code
_entity_poly.pdbx_strand_id
1 'polypeptide(L)'
;MYKRQKKEGRVLKNKNFKELMSYAGKYKILTYLSLVLGAISGILALVPFIYIWLIIKEVIEVMPNFTDATNMIHNGWMAVIFALLAMIVNFSALMCSHLSAFRIASNMRIKLLQHITKMPIGKLDEIGTGKLRKIVSEATGATETYLAHQLPDMSVAIATPICMIVLLFIFDWKLGLVSLIPTILGFIAMSKMVGKAMQDDMKSYQDALENMNNQAVEYVRGMPVVKTF
;
A
#
# COMPACT_ATOMS: atom_id res chain seq x y z
N MET A 1 -16.14 9.10 24.75
CA MET A 1 -16.69 8.34 23.64
C MET A 1 -15.66 8.09 22.53
N TYR A 2 -15.00 9.10 21.99
CA TYR A 2 -14.02 9.02 20.89
C TYR A 2 -12.82 8.07 21.14
N LYS A 3 -12.22 8.09 22.34
CA LYS A 3 -11.10 7.18 22.70
C LYS A 3 -11.51 5.69 22.71
N ARG A 4 -12.77 5.38 23.04
CA ARG A 4 -13.29 4.01 23.07
C ARG A 4 -13.51 3.45 21.66
N GLN A 5 -14.09 4.24 20.76
CA GLN A 5 -14.27 3.87 19.33
C GLN A 5 -12.91 3.67 18.64
N LYS A 6 -11.91 4.52 18.93
CA LYS A 6 -10.56 4.38 18.35
C LYS A 6 -9.84 3.13 18.87
N LYS A 7 -10.09 2.72 20.12
CA LYS A 7 -9.53 1.49 20.71
C LYS A 7 -10.21 0.24 20.13
N GLU A 8 -11.54 0.26 19.96
CA GLU A 8 -12.32 -0.80 19.34
C GLU A 8 -11.95 -0.98 17.87
N GLY A 9 -11.82 0.10 17.09
CA GLY A 9 -11.37 0.04 15.70
C GLY A 9 -9.95 -0.54 15.55
N ARG A 10 -9.04 -0.24 16.47
CA ARG A 10 -7.68 -0.78 16.47
C ARG A 10 -7.64 -2.27 16.84
N VAL A 11 -8.49 -2.69 17.79
CA VAL A 11 -8.62 -4.10 18.20
C VAL A 11 -9.23 -4.94 17.05
N LEU A 12 -10.26 -4.43 16.38
CA LEU A 12 -10.88 -5.08 15.22
C LEU A 12 -9.87 -5.20 14.06
N LYS A 13 -9.10 -4.14 13.77
CA LYS A 13 -8.08 -4.16 12.71
C LYS A 13 -6.98 -5.20 12.99
N ASN A 14 -6.51 -5.31 14.23
CA ASN A 14 -5.52 -6.32 14.63
C ASN A 14 -6.09 -7.75 14.58
N LYS A 15 -7.34 -7.93 14.95
CA LYS A 15 -8.03 -9.24 14.90
C LYS A 15 -8.18 -9.70 13.45
N ASN A 16 -8.62 -8.79 12.57
CA ASN A 16 -8.80 -9.09 11.15
C ASN A 16 -7.47 -9.43 10.45
N PHE A 17 -6.39 -8.70 10.75
CA PHE A 17 -5.08 -9.00 10.19
C PHE A 17 -4.54 -10.35 10.68
N LYS A 18 -4.71 -10.67 11.97
CA LYS A 18 -4.30 -11.96 12.54
C LYS A 18 -5.10 -13.11 11.94
N GLU A 19 -6.38 -12.91 11.70
CA GLU A 19 -7.27 -13.87 11.05
C GLU A 19 -6.85 -14.08 9.58
N LEU A 20 -6.57 -12.99 8.84
CA LEU A 20 -6.03 -13.07 7.50
C LEU A 20 -4.71 -13.85 7.44
N MET A 21 -3.81 -13.61 8.38
CA MET A 21 -2.54 -14.36 8.49
C MET A 21 -2.76 -15.84 8.86
N SER A 22 -3.92 -16.23 9.39
CA SER A 22 -4.21 -17.66 9.61
C SER A 22 -4.37 -18.44 8.31
N TYR A 23 -4.76 -17.78 7.21
CA TYR A 23 -4.84 -18.36 5.87
C TYR A 23 -3.47 -18.45 5.18
N ALA A 24 -2.47 -17.72 5.67
CA ALA A 24 -1.15 -17.66 5.07
C ALA A 24 -0.33 -18.97 5.28
N GLY A 25 -0.60 -19.74 6.33
CA GLY A 25 0.15 -20.95 6.63
C GLY A 25 1.67 -20.67 6.73
N LYS A 26 2.48 -21.37 5.95
CA LYS A 26 3.94 -21.20 5.89
C LYS A 26 4.37 -19.87 5.22
N TYR A 27 3.52 -19.26 4.43
CA TYR A 27 3.82 -18.04 3.67
C TYR A 27 3.76 -16.75 4.51
N LYS A 28 3.38 -16.84 5.80
CA LYS A 28 3.48 -15.70 6.75
C LYS A 28 4.86 -15.05 6.75
N ILE A 29 5.91 -15.87 6.67
CA ILE A 29 7.30 -15.40 6.69
C ILE A 29 7.57 -14.48 5.51
N LEU A 30 7.07 -14.80 4.31
CA LEU A 30 7.24 -13.97 3.11
C LEU A 30 6.52 -12.62 3.26
N THR A 31 5.33 -12.59 3.89
CA THR A 31 4.64 -11.32 4.16
C THR A 31 5.45 -10.44 5.11
N TYR A 32 5.97 -10.99 6.22
CA TYR A 32 6.80 -10.21 7.13
C TYR A 32 8.13 -9.79 6.52
N LEU A 33 8.73 -10.67 5.72
CA LEU A 33 9.98 -10.39 5.00
C LEU A 33 9.77 -9.23 4.00
N SER A 34 8.64 -9.20 3.28
CA SER A 34 8.32 -8.10 2.36
C SER A 34 8.20 -6.76 3.08
N LEU A 35 7.60 -6.72 4.29
CA LEU A 35 7.52 -5.51 5.10
C LEU A 35 8.90 -5.00 5.53
N VAL A 36 9.75 -5.91 5.99
CA VAL A 36 11.12 -5.57 6.43
C VAL A 36 11.95 -5.08 5.24
N LEU A 37 11.95 -5.82 4.12
CA LEU A 37 12.66 -5.43 2.92
C LEU A 37 12.13 -4.11 2.34
N GLY A 38 10.81 -3.89 2.36
CA GLY A 38 10.20 -2.63 1.97
C GLY A 38 10.70 -1.45 2.82
N ALA A 39 10.70 -1.59 4.15
CA ALA A 39 11.25 -0.56 5.04
C ALA A 39 12.73 -0.30 4.77
N ILE A 40 13.54 -1.34 4.59
CA ILE A 40 14.98 -1.22 4.27
C ILE A 40 15.17 -0.51 2.92
N SER A 41 14.39 -0.86 1.90
CA SER A 41 14.48 -0.22 0.58
C SER A 41 14.15 1.28 0.65
N GLY A 42 13.12 1.64 1.44
CA GLY A 42 12.77 3.05 1.68
C GLY A 42 13.89 3.85 2.36
N ILE A 43 14.60 3.24 3.31
CA ILE A 43 15.78 3.86 3.95
C ILE A 43 16.94 3.96 2.97
N LEU A 44 17.24 2.89 2.23
CA LEU A 44 18.31 2.87 1.22
C LEU A 44 18.09 3.88 0.11
N ALA A 45 16.84 4.15 -0.27
CA ALA A 45 16.49 5.15 -1.28
C ALA A 45 16.84 6.57 -0.87
N LEU A 46 17.07 6.85 0.42
CA LEU A 46 17.53 8.15 0.92
C LEU A 46 19.05 8.31 0.85
N VAL A 47 19.82 7.23 0.80
CA VAL A 47 21.29 7.28 0.82
C VAL A 47 21.88 8.04 -0.39
N PRO A 48 21.38 7.91 -1.63
CA PRO A 48 21.84 8.70 -2.76
C PRO A 48 21.78 10.22 -2.52
N PHE A 49 20.77 10.71 -1.78
CA PHE A 49 20.66 12.14 -1.45
C PHE A 49 21.76 12.61 -0.52
N ILE A 50 22.29 11.75 0.36
CA ILE A 50 23.45 12.05 1.20
C ILE A 50 24.69 12.25 0.33
N TYR A 51 24.92 11.36 -0.65
CA TYR A 51 26.06 11.49 -1.57
C TYR A 51 25.94 12.71 -2.48
N ILE A 52 24.73 13.04 -2.97
CA ILE A 52 24.49 14.27 -3.72
C ILE A 52 24.81 15.50 -2.87
N TRP A 53 24.40 15.50 -1.61
CA TRP A 53 24.76 16.59 -0.68
C TRP A 53 26.27 16.70 -0.49
N LEU A 54 26.99 15.58 -0.35
CA LEU A 54 28.46 15.57 -0.25
C LEU A 54 29.13 16.16 -1.49
N ILE A 55 28.60 15.85 -2.70
CA ILE A 55 29.11 16.44 -3.95
C ILE A 55 28.88 17.95 -3.96
N ILE A 56 27.67 18.40 -3.63
CA ILE A 56 27.35 19.86 -3.60
C ILE A 56 28.21 20.57 -2.59
N LYS A 57 28.43 20.01 -1.42
CA LYS A 57 29.29 20.55 -0.38
C LYS A 57 30.72 20.71 -0.88
N GLU A 58 31.31 19.66 -1.47
CA GLU A 58 32.65 19.68 -2.02
C GLU A 58 32.80 20.73 -3.12
N VAL A 59 31.81 20.82 -4.03
CA VAL A 59 31.81 21.84 -5.11
C VAL A 59 31.81 23.27 -4.55
N ILE A 60 31.05 23.55 -3.50
CA ILE A 60 31.00 24.88 -2.86
C ILE A 60 32.31 25.20 -2.15
N GLU A 61 32.94 24.22 -1.50
CA GLU A 61 34.20 24.41 -0.75
C GLU A 61 35.37 24.70 -1.65
N VAL A 62 35.43 24.14 -2.88
CA VAL A 62 36.54 24.32 -3.82
C VAL A 62 36.34 25.45 -4.81
N MET A 63 35.21 26.15 -4.77
CA MET A 63 35.00 27.31 -5.68
C MET A 63 36.06 28.40 -5.49
N PRO A 64 36.66 28.95 -6.59
CA PRO A 64 36.34 28.74 -7.99
C PRO A 64 37.12 27.62 -8.68
N ASN A 65 38.01 26.88 -7.99
CA ASN A 65 38.91 25.87 -8.58
C ASN A 65 38.31 24.48 -8.57
N PHE A 66 37.42 24.18 -9.50
CA PHE A 66 36.73 22.87 -9.58
C PHE A 66 37.62 21.64 -9.83
N THR A 67 38.89 21.87 -10.25
CA THR A 67 39.89 20.80 -10.42
C THR A 67 40.29 20.12 -9.10
N ASP A 68 40.04 20.79 -7.98
CA ASP A 68 40.43 20.32 -6.64
C ASP A 68 39.31 19.38 -6.03
N ALA A 69 38.18 19.24 -6.71
CA ALA A 69 37.09 18.35 -6.32
C ALA A 69 37.41 16.88 -6.67
N THR A 70 38.18 16.21 -5.82
CA THR A 70 38.69 14.85 -6.07
C THR A 70 37.69 13.73 -5.77
N ASN A 71 36.75 13.98 -4.85
CA ASN A 71 35.79 12.94 -4.40
C ASN A 71 34.46 12.93 -5.16
N MET A 72 34.23 13.91 -6.05
CA MET A 72 32.99 14.07 -6.77
C MET A 72 32.61 12.80 -7.56
N ILE A 73 33.58 12.22 -8.29
CA ILE A 73 33.37 11.00 -9.09
C ILE A 73 33.06 9.80 -8.18
N HIS A 74 33.80 9.66 -7.09
CA HIS A 74 33.58 8.59 -6.11
C HIS A 74 32.18 8.69 -5.49
N ASN A 75 31.81 9.86 -5.00
CA ASN A 75 30.49 10.10 -4.41
C ASN A 75 29.36 9.92 -5.43
N GLY A 76 29.57 10.28 -6.70
CA GLY A 76 28.63 10.04 -7.78
C GLY A 76 28.39 8.55 -8.02
N TRP A 77 29.45 7.74 -8.08
CA TRP A 77 29.33 6.30 -8.23
C TRP A 77 28.65 5.66 -7.02
N MET A 78 28.96 6.09 -5.80
CA MET A 78 28.31 5.61 -4.59
C MET A 78 26.81 5.92 -4.59
N ALA A 79 26.40 7.11 -5.02
CA ALA A 79 24.98 7.46 -5.16
C ALA A 79 24.27 6.49 -6.13
N VAL A 80 24.86 6.19 -7.29
CA VAL A 80 24.30 5.25 -8.27
C VAL A 80 24.22 3.83 -7.69
N ILE A 81 25.29 3.36 -7.05
CA ILE A 81 25.31 2.01 -6.45
C ILE A 81 24.19 1.86 -5.39
N PHE A 82 24.03 2.83 -4.50
CA PHE A 82 22.98 2.76 -3.48
C PHE A 82 21.57 2.91 -4.07
N ALA A 83 21.39 3.69 -5.14
CA ALA A 83 20.13 3.76 -5.86
C ALA A 83 19.74 2.40 -6.49
N LEU A 84 20.70 1.75 -7.15
CA LEU A 84 20.51 0.41 -7.72
C LEU A 84 20.23 -0.64 -6.63
N LEU A 85 20.97 -0.58 -5.52
CA LEU A 85 20.76 -1.47 -4.38
C LEU A 85 19.35 -1.29 -3.78
N ALA A 86 18.89 -0.05 -3.59
CA ALA A 86 17.55 0.25 -3.12
C ALA A 86 16.50 -0.35 -4.06
N MET A 87 16.68 -0.23 -5.38
CA MET A 87 15.79 -0.80 -6.39
C MET A 87 15.74 -2.33 -6.32
N ILE A 88 16.89 -3.01 -6.20
CA ILE A 88 16.97 -4.47 -6.07
C ILE A 88 16.26 -4.95 -4.80
N VAL A 89 16.48 -4.29 -3.67
CA VAL A 89 15.84 -4.62 -2.40
C VAL A 89 14.33 -4.41 -2.48
N ASN A 90 13.88 -3.32 -3.10
CA ASN A 90 12.45 -3.04 -3.31
C ASN A 90 11.79 -4.11 -4.19
N PHE A 91 12.45 -4.47 -5.29
CA PHE A 91 11.97 -5.54 -6.17
C PHE A 91 11.84 -6.87 -5.42
N SER A 92 12.83 -7.21 -4.59
CA SER A 92 12.80 -8.41 -3.75
C SER A 92 11.65 -8.37 -2.73
N ALA A 93 11.37 -7.21 -2.14
CA ALA A 93 10.24 -6.99 -1.24
C ALA A 93 8.91 -7.25 -1.95
N LEU A 94 8.73 -6.70 -3.16
CA LEU A 94 7.54 -6.91 -3.98
C LEU A 94 7.38 -8.38 -4.41
N MET A 95 8.46 -9.05 -4.80
CA MET A 95 8.39 -10.49 -5.13
C MET A 95 7.91 -11.32 -3.95
N CYS A 96 8.44 -11.09 -2.75
CA CYS A 96 8.00 -11.76 -1.52
C CYS A 96 6.52 -11.48 -1.23
N SER A 97 6.07 -10.23 -1.40
CA SER A 97 4.71 -9.79 -1.15
C SER A 97 3.72 -10.45 -2.13
N HIS A 98 4.01 -10.42 -3.44
CA HIS A 98 3.16 -11.04 -4.46
C HIS A 98 3.04 -12.55 -4.26
N LEU A 99 4.16 -13.24 -4.01
CA LEU A 99 4.16 -14.68 -3.79
C LEU A 99 3.31 -15.08 -2.57
N SER A 100 3.42 -14.30 -1.49
CA SER A 100 2.60 -14.48 -0.30
C SER A 100 1.12 -14.20 -0.57
N ALA A 101 0.81 -13.08 -1.23
CA ALA A 101 -0.56 -12.65 -1.53
C ALA A 101 -1.31 -13.68 -2.38
N PHE A 102 -0.71 -14.18 -3.46
CA PHE A 102 -1.30 -15.21 -4.31
C PHE A 102 -1.62 -16.50 -3.54
N ARG A 103 -0.70 -16.93 -2.66
CA ARG A 103 -0.92 -18.13 -1.86
C ARG A 103 -2.02 -17.94 -0.80
N ILE A 104 -2.08 -16.78 -0.15
CA ILE A 104 -3.11 -16.45 0.82
C ILE A 104 -4.47 -16.40 0.13
N ALA A 105 -4.59 -15.68 -1.00
CA ALA A 105 -5.82 -15.58 -1.77
C ALA A 105 -6.31 -16.96 -2.26
N SER A 106 -5.40 -17.80 -2.76
CA SER A 106 -5.70 -19.17 -3.17
C SER A 106 -6.25 -20.01 -2.00
N ASN A 107 -5.59 -19.98 -0.85
CA ASN A 107 -6.02 -20.70 0.35
C ASN A 107 -7.39 -20.19 0.85
N MET A 108 -7.64 -18.89 0.76
CA MET A 108 -8.95 -18.31 1.10
C MET A 108 -10.02 -18.81 0.16
N ARG A 109 -9.78 -18.82 -1.17
CA ARG A 109 -10.73 -19.34 -2.17
C ARG A 109 -11.07 -20.80 -1.90
N ILE A 110 -10.07 -21.65 -1.64
CA ILE A 110 -10.28 -23.07 -1.33
C ILE A 110 -11.14 -23.23 -0.08
N LYS A 111 -10.83 -22.51 1.00
CA LYS A 111 -11.63 -22.62 2.24
C LYS A 111 -13.04 -22.09 2.08
N LEU A 112 -13.23 -21.00 1.32
CA LEU A 112 -14.57 -20.48 1.00
C LEU A 112 -15.38 -21.50 0.19
N LEU A 113 -14.79 -22.09 -0.85
CA LEU A 113 -15.46 -23.13 -1.65
C LEU A 113 -15.80 -24.35 -0.79
N GLN A 114 -14.88 -24.84 0.03
CA GLN A 114 -15.14 -25.93 0.98
C GLN A 114 -16.27 -25.61 1.98
N HIS A 115 -16.40 -24.36 2.38
CA HIS A 115 -17.50 -23.93 3.24
C HIS A 115 -18.83 -23.92 2.49
N ILE A 116 -18.84 -23.42 1.26
CA ILE A 116 -20.00 -23.36 0.38
C ILE A 116 -20.53 -24.78 0.10
N THR A 117 -19.65 -25.75 -0.18
CA THR A 117 -20.07 -27.15 -0.46
C THR A 117 -20.70 -27.85 0.75
N LYS A 118 -20.49 -27.32 1.95
CA LYS A 118 -21.11 -27.86 3.19
C LYS A 118 -22.43 -27.16 3.56
N MET A 119 -22.82 -26.12 2.84
CA MET A 119 -24.07 -25.39 3.10
C MET A 119 -25.27 -26.16 2.57
N PRO A 120 -26.44 -26.11 3.27
CA PRO A 120 -27.68 -26.61 2.75
C PRO A 120 -28.10 -25.91 1.44
N ILE A 121 -28.66 -26.65 0.47
CA ILE A 121 -29.03 -26.13 -0.85
C ILE A 121 -29.98 -24.92 -0.74
N GLY A 122 -31.00 -25.00 0.15
CA GLY A 122 -31.95 -23.90 0.33
C GLY A 122 -31.27 -22.59 0.78
N LYS A 123 -30.16 -22.66 1.55
CA LYS A 123 -29.41 -21.48 1.94
C LYS A 123 -28.55 -20.94 0.81
N LEU A 124 -28.09 -21.81 -0.08
CA LEU A 124 -27.35 -21.39 -1.29
C LEU A 124 -28.27 -20.68 -2.27
N ASP A 125 -29.51 -21.16 -2.44
CA ASP A 125 -30.51 -20.51 -3.28
C ASP A 125 -30.93 -19.15 -2.73
N GLU A 126 -31.07 -19.02 -1.40
CA GLU A 126 -31.36 -17.75 -0.73
C GLU A 126 -30.25 -16.72 -0.95
N ILE A 127 -28.98 -17.12 -0.87
CA ILE A 127 -27.83 -16.23 -1.08
C ILE A 127 -27.69 -15.84 -2.55
N GLY A 128 -27.97 -16.76 -3.46
CA GLY A 128 -27.85 -16.60 -4.90
C GLY A 128 -26.43 -16.77 -5.42
N THR A 129 -26.31 -17.34 -6.61
CA THR A 129 -25.02 -17.67 -7.27
C THR A 129 -24.17 -16.44 -7.56
N GLY A 130 -24.79 -15.29 -7.90
CA GLY A 130 -24.11 -14.03 -8.18
C GLY A 130 -23.36 -13.49 -6.95
N LYS A 131 -24.03 -13.51 -5.78
CA LYS A 131 -23.42 -13.06 -4.52
C LYS A 131 -22.32 -14.00 -4.04
N LEU A 132 -22.48 -15.30 -4.20
CA LEU A 132 -21.44 -16.29 -3.91
C LEU A 132 -20.21 -16.08 -4.79
N ARG A 133 -20.41 -15.88 -6.09
CA ARG A 133 -19.33 -15.57 -7.04
C ARG A 133 -18.59 -14.29 -6.63
N LYS A 134 -19.31 -13.22 -6.28
CA LYS A 134 -18.75 -11.96 -5.81
C LYS A 134 -17.85 -12.16 -4.58
N ILE A 135 -18.33 -12.92 -3.58
CA ILE A 135 -17.55 -13.20 -2.36
C ILE A 135 -16.27 -14.00 -2.69
N VAL A 136 -16.39 -15.06 -3.49
CA VAL A 136 -15.25 -15.94 -3.79
C VAL A 136 -14.22 -15.26 -4.72
N SER A 137 -14.66 -14.45 -5.68
CA SER A 137 -13.76 -13.83 -6.66
C SER A 137 -13.29 -12.44 -6.24
N GLU A 138 -14.23 -11.52 -6.01
CA GLU A 138 -13.91 -10.12 -5.78
C GLU A 138 -13.32 -9.87 -4.39
N ALA A 139 -13.90 -10.44 -3.32
CA ALA A 139 -13.38 -10.22 -1.98
C ALA A 139 -11.99 -10.83 -1.79
N THR A 140 -11.73 -12.01 -2.39
CA THR A 140 -10.38 -12.60 -2.35
C THR A 140 -9.39 -11.85 -3.22
N GLY A 141 -9.82 -11.31 -4.38
CA GLY A 141 -9.00 -10.46 -5.24
C GLY A 141 -8.62 -9.14 -4.56
N ALA A 142 -9.57 -8.48 -3.89
CA ALA A 142 -9.28 -7.30 -3.09
C ALA A 142 -8.28 -7.57 -1.97
N THR A 143 -8.37 -8.74 -1.31
CA THR A 143 -7.40 -9.16 -0.28
C THR A 143 -6.01 -9.39 -0.88
N GLU A 144 -5.95 -10.00 -2.06
CA GLU A 144 -4.71 -10.22 -2.81
C GLU A 144 -4.03 -8.88 -3.13
N THR A 145 -4.77 -7.90 -3.69
CA THR A 145 -4.27 -6.56 -3.99
C THR A 145 -3.77 -5.85 -2.74
N TYR A 146 -4.51 -5.95 -1.63
CA TYR A 146 -4.09 -5.38 -0.35
C TYR A 146 -2.75 -5.93 0.13
N LEU A 147 -2.58 -7.25 0.11
CA LEU A 147 -1.36 -7.92 0.58
C LEU A 147 -0.19 -7.73 -0.38
N ALA A 148 -0.45 -7.70 -1.70
CA ALA A 148 0.58 -7.59 -2.72
C ALA A 148 1.19 -6.18 -2.81
N HIS A 149 0.35 -5.14 -2.69
CA HIS A 149 0.75 -3.75 -2.93
C HIS A 149 0.62 -2.88 -1.69
N GLN A 150 -0.60 -2.76 -1.12
CA GLN A 150 -0.85 -1.76 -0.07
C GLN A 150 -0.06 -2.02 1.21
N LEU A 151 0.15 -3.29 1.57
CA LEU A 151 0.82 -3.64 2.80
C LEU A 151 2.34 -3.35 2.76
N PRO A 152 3.10 -3.74 1.71
CA PRO A 152 4.51 -3.33 1.55
C PRO A 152 4.65 -1.82 1.41
N ASP A 153 3.79 -1.16 0.61
CA ASP A 153 3.82 0.29 0.43
C ASP A 153 3.64 1.05 1.73
N MET A 154 2.79 0.56 2.65
CA MET A 154 2.64 1.13 3.98
C MET A 154 3.93 1.07 4.79
N SER A 155 4.74 0.03 4.66
CA SER A 155 6.01 -0.09 5.38
C SER A 155 7.03 0.94 4.88
N VAL A 156 7.10 1.14 3.56
CA VAL A 156 7.93 2.19 2.94
C VAL A 156 7.43 3.58 3.33
N ALA A 157 6.12 3.81 3.23
CA ALA A 157 5.48 5.09 3.56
C ALA A 157 5.64 5.52 5.02
N ILE A 158 5.89 4.58 5.93
CA ILE A 158 6.19 4.87 7.34
C ILE A 158 7.69 5.04 7.55
N ALA A 159 8.50 4.14 6.98
CA ALA A 159 9.95 4.14 7.20
C ALA A 159 10.64 5.37 6.58
N THR A 160 10.26 5.74 5.35
CA THR A 160 10.89 6.83 4.60
C THR A 160 10.74 8.20 5.29
N PRO A 161 9.54 8.66 5.70
CA PRO A 161 9.40 9.94 6.39
C PRO A 161 10.11 9.98 7.75
N ILE A 162 10.09 8.88 8.50
CA ILE A 162 10.80 8.80 9.79
C ILE A 162 12.31 8.97 9.55
N CYS A 163 12.88 8.23 8.61
CA CYS A 163 14.28 8.31 8.29
C CYS A 163 14.64 9.72 7.73
N MET A 164 13.79 10.30 6.88
CA MET A 164 13.98 11.64 6.34
C MET A 164 14.01 12.71 7.44
N ILE A 165 13.10 12.64 8.42
CA ILE A 165 13.09 13.54 9.58
C ILE A 165 14.39 13.39 10.37
N VAL A 166 14.83 12.15 10.63
CA VAL A 166 16.09 11.90 11.34
C VAL A 166 17.28 12.51 10.58
N LEU A 167 17.36 12.31 9.27
CA LEU A 167 18.41 12.90 8.44
C LEU A 167 18.41 14.43 8.48
N LEU A 168 17.24 15.06 8.38
CA LEU A 168 17.12 16.51 8.45
C LEU A 168 17.68 17.06 9.77
N PHE A 169 17.41 16.41 10.91
CA PHE A 169 17.94 16.82 12.20
C PHE A 169 19.45 16.57 12.36
N ILE A 170 19.99 15.55 11.68
CA ILE A 170 21.43 15.27 11.66
C ILE A 170 22.19 16.33 10.84
N PHE A 171 21.65 16.76 9.70
CA PHE A 171 22.29 17.75 8.83
C PHE A 171 22.20 19.16 9.40
N ASP A 172 21.02 19.62 9.77
CA ASP A 172 20.80 20.92 10.42
C ASP A 172 19.48 20.91 11.19
N TRP A 173 19.59 21.01 12.51
CA TRP A 173 18.40 20.97 13.38
C TRP A 173 17.45 22.17 13.18
N LYS A 174 18.00 23.36 12.76
CA LYS A 174 17.17 24.54 12.50
C LYS A 174 16.37 24.37 11.21
N LEU A 175 17.02 23.92 10.15
CA LEU A 175 16.36 23.56 8.89
C LEU A 175 15.36 22.41 9.09
N GLY A 176 15.70 21.43 9.91
CA GLY A 176 14.81 20.33 10.29
C GLY A 176 13.53 20.82 10.95
N LEU A 177 13.61 21.76 11.89
CA LEU A 177 12.44 22.36 12.53
C LEU A 177 11.57 23.15 11.55
N VAL A 178 12.17 23.96 10.70
CA VAL A 178 11.44 24.77 9.69
C VAL A 178 10.73 23.86 8.69
N SER A 179 11.35 22.78 8.22
CA SER A 179 10.77 21.85 7.26
C SER A 179 9.64 20.98 7.85
N LEU A 180 9.57 20.83 9.19
CA LEU A 180 8.43 20.18 9.83
C LEU A 180 7.13 20.98 9.71
N ILE A 181 7.20 22.31 9.62
CA ILE A 181 6.01 23.18 9.53
C ILE A 181 5.14 22.81 8.31
N PRO A 182 5.65 22.89 7.06
CA PRO A 182 4.87 22.52 5.88
C PRO A 182 4.47 21.04 5.89
N THR A 183 5.30 20.16 6.44
CA THR A 183 4.99 18.73 6.57
C THR A 183 3.76 18.51 7.45
N ILE A 184 3.74 19.12 8.63
CA ILE A 184 2.59 19.03 9.56
C ILE A 184 1.33 19.64 8.95
N LEU A 185 1.44 20.81 8.30
CA LEU A 185 0.33 21.46 7.60
C LEU A 185 -0.23 20.57 6.49
N GLY A 186 0.63 19.92 5.70
CA GLY A 186 0.25 18.96 4.68
C GLY A 186 -0.51 17.76 5.26
N PHE A 187 -0.04 17.18 6.35
CA PHE A 187 -0.75 16.08 7.03
C PHE A 187 -2.11 16.52 7.61
N ILE A 188 -2.21 17.72 8.16
CA ILE A 188 -3.49 18.27 8.64
C ILE A 188 -4.46 18.47 7.48
N ALA A 189 -4.01 19.06 6.36
CA ALA A 189 -4.83 19.26 5.18
C ALA A 189 -5.32 17.91 4.60
N MET A 190 -4.41 16.95 4.44
CA MET A 190 -4.74 15.61 3.95
C MET A 190 -5.71 14.87 4.88
N SER A 191 -5.52 14.99 6.20
CA SER A 191 -6.42 14.39 7.20
C SER A 191 -7.84 14.95 7.13
N LYS A 192 -8.00 16.23 6.76
CA LYS A 192 -9.32 16.84 6.55
C LYS A 192 -9.95 16.38 5.24
N MET A 193 -9.16 16.22 4.17
CA MET A 193 -9.65 15.74 2.87
C MET A 193 -10.13 14.29 2.93
N VAL A 194 -9.40 13.40 3.63
CA VAL A 194 -9.75 11.98 3.80
C VAL A 194 -10.84 11.74 4.85
N GLY A 195 -11.48 12.80 5.37
CA GLY A 195 -12.52 12.75 6.39
C GLY A 195 -13.88 12.21 5.87
N LYS A 196 -14.93 12.47 6.65
CA LYS A 196 -16.29 12.00 6.37
C LYS A 196 -16.80 12.39 4.98
N ALA A 197 -16.50 13.61 4.52
CA ALA A 197 -16.93 14.09 3.20
C ALA A 197 -16.44 13.16 2.07
N MET A 198 -15.18 12.78 2.08
CA MET A 198 -14.62 11.84 1.10
C MET A 198 -15.26 10.44 1.17
N GLN A 199 -15.63 9.96 2.39
CA GLN A 199 -16.32 8.69 2.55
C GLN A 199 -17.75 8.75 2.00
N ASP A 200 -18.45 9.85 2.21
CA ASP A 200 -19.81 10.07 1.71
C ASP A 200 -19.81 10.22 0.18
N ASP A 201 -18.83 10.93 -0.38
CA ASP A 201 -18.64 11.07 -1.83
C ASP A 201 -18.31 9.71 -2.47
N MET A 202 -17.42 8.93 -1.86
CA MET A 202 -17.06 7.59 -2.35
C MET A 202 -18.25 6.63 -2.31
N LYS A 203 -19.08 6.71 -1.26
CA LYS A 203 -20.31 5.93 -1.16
C LYS A 203 -21.30 6.33 -2.27
N SER A 204 -21.53 7.62 -2.47
CA SER A 204 -22.41 8.14 -3.54
C SER A 204 -21.93 7.70 -4.92
N TYR A 205 -20.61 7.71 -5.15
CA TYR A 205 -20.00 7.19 -6.38
C TYR A 205 -20.26 5.70 -6.59
N GLN A 206 -20.10 4.89 -5.53
CA GLN A 206 -20.35 3.44 -5.59
C GLN A 206 -21.83 3.13 -5.84
N ASP A 207 -22.73 3.87 -5.18
CA ASP A 207 -24.19 3.74 -5.36
C ASP A 207 -24.59 4.12 -6.81
N ALA A 208 -23.97 5.16 -7.39
CA ALA A 208 -24.17 5.53 -8.79
C ALA A 208 -23.66 4.47 -9.77
N LEU A 209 -22.50 3.86 -9.51
CA LEU A 209 -22.00 2.75 -10.33
C LEU A 209 -22.89 1.53 -10.26
N GLU A 210 -23.42 1.19 -9.08
CA GLU A 210 -24.33 0.06 -8.90
C GLU A 210 -25.63 0.30 -9.67
N ASN A 211 -26.20 1.50 -9.60
CA ASN A 211 -27.38 1.89 -10.36
C ASN A 211 -27.14 1.82 -11.88
N MET A 212 -26.00 2.31 -12.35
CA MET A 212 -25.62 2.21 -13.76
C MET A 212 -25.52 0.76 -14.23
N ASN A 213 -24.87 -0.08 -13.44
CA ASN A 213 -24.74 -1.50 -13.75
C ASN A 213 -26.12 -2.21 -13.78
N ASN A 214 -27.01 -1.90 -12.84
CA ASN A 214 -28.34 -2.47 -12.80
C ASN A 214 -29.15 -2.06 -14.04
N GLN A 215 -29.12 -0.79 -14.43
CA GLN A 215 -29.78 -0.29 -15.64
C GLN A 215 -29.21 -0.93 -16.91
N ALA A 216 -27.87 -1.10 -17.00
CA ALA A 216 -27.24 -1.76 -18.13
C ALA A 216 -27.68 -3.23 -18.27
N VAL A 217 -27.80 -3.95 -17.13
CA VAL A 217 -28.28 -5.35 -17.12
C VAL A 217 -29.75 -5.42 -17.52
N GLU A 218 -30.61 -4.51 -17.03
CA GLU A 218 -32.02 -4.44 -17.43
C GLU A 218 -32.17 -4.12 -18.92
N TYR A 219 -31.37 -3.20 -19.45
CA TYR A 219 -31.36 -2.88 -20.88
C TYR A 219 -31.03 -4.11 -21.73
N VAL A 220 -29.95 -4.84 -21.36
CA VAL A 220 -29.55 -6.08 -22.07
C VAL A 220 -30.63 -7.17 -21.97
N ARG A 221 -31.27 -7.31 -20.82
CA ARG A 221 -32.39 -8.26 -20.62
C ARG A 221 -33.66 -7.88 -21.42
N GLY A 222 -33.89 -6.60 -21.60
CA GLY A 222 -35.03 -6.10 -22.38
C GLY A 222 -34.85 -6.20 -23.91
N MET A 223 -33.61 -6.31 -24.39
CA MET A 223 -33.33 -6.36 -25.85
C MET A 223 -34.04 -7.49 -26.60
N PRO A 224 -34.14 -8.74 -26.10
CA PRO A 224 -34.86 -9.79 -26.79
C PRO A 224 -36.33 -9.46 -26.99
N VAL A 225 -36.95 -8.75 -26.04
CA VAL A 225 -38.38 -8.35 -26.10
C VAL A 225 -38.61 -7.30 -27.19
N VAL A 226 -37.70 -6.34 -27.31
CA VAL A 226 -37.75 -5.26 -28.33
C VAL A 226 -37.51 -5.83 -29.76
N LYS A 227 -36.72 -6.89 -29.89
CA LYS A 227 -36.48 -7.55 -31.18
C LYS A 227 -37.64 -8.41 -31.69
N THR A 228 -38.60 -8.74 -30.85
CA THR A 228 -39.78 -9.56 -31.19
C THR A 228 -40.98 -8.73 -31.63
N PHE A 229 -40.93 -7.40 -31.52
CA PHE A 229 -41.87 -6.42 -32.05
C PHE A 229 -41.22 -5.55 -33.13
#